data_14d76c8fae4ce273f8c03998d9541807
#
_entry.id   14d76c8fae4ce273f8c03998d9541807
#
_cell.length_a   1.000
_cell.length_b   1.000
_cell.length_c   1.000
_cell.angle_alpha   90.00
_cell.angle_beta   90.00
_cell.angle_gamma   90.00
#
_symmetry.space_group_name_H-M   'P 1'
#
loop_
_entity.id
_entity.type
_entity.pdbx_description
1 polymer ?
#
loop_
_entity_poly.entity_id
_entity_poly.type
_entity_poly.pdbx_seq_one_letter_code
_entity_poly.pdbx_strand_id
1 'polypeptide(L)'
;MFTSIKDSSVVVTGGSKGIGKGIARVFAKQGAKVMIASRGEEEGNETAKFIRSNGGIAEFCQCDVSDWESVKNLVNKTVESFGGLNIMCANAGGFPQTKIIDMDPNEWDQVMETNLKSAFLCVKASIPLFEKNGGGRVILTSSITGPVTGFPGWAHYGASKSGQLGFLKTASMELSKYNVTINAVMPGNIYTEGLSDLGQEYLDTMAASIPLKRLGEVEDIGNAALFFAAKEAGYITGQTIIVDGGQIIPESLEAIEEI
;
A
#
# COMPACT_ATOMS: atom_id res chain seq x y z
N MET A 1 -12.26 16.83 -13.91
CA MET A 1 -12.46 16.47 -12.47
C MET A 1 -12.65 14.96 -12.43
N PHE A 2 -11.92 14.24 -11.57
CA PHE A 2 -12.09 12.78 -11.46
C PHE A 2 -13.46 12.42 -10.91
N THR A 3 -14.02 11.30 -11.38
CA THR A 3 -15.27 10.75 -10.85
C THR A 3 -15.07 10.39 -9.38
N SER A 4 -16.04 10.78 -8.56
CA SER A 4 -16.00 10.46 -7.12
C SER A 4 -16.01 8.94 -6.89
N ILE A 5 -15.22 8.50 -5.92
CA ILE A 5 -15.28 7.15 -5.35
C ILE A 5 -16.26 7.07 -4.16
N LYS A 6 -17.09 8.08 -4.00
CA LYS A 6 -18.12 8.13 -2.92
C LYS A 6 -18.93 6.84 -2.93
N ASP A 7 -19.22 6.35 -1.74
CA ASP A 7 -19.96 5.11 -1.46
C ASP A 7 -19.26 3.81 -1.91
N SER A 8 -18.08 3.88 -2.56
CA SER A 8 -17.29 2.70 -2.88
C SER A 8 -16.79 2.01 -1.61
N SER A 9 -16.87 0.68 -1.58
CA SER A 9 -16.31 -0.14 -0.50
C SER A 9 -14.84 -0.43 -0.78
N VAL A 10 -13.99 -0.08 0.17
CA VAL A 10 -12.51 -0.15 0.05
C VAL A 10 -11.94 -0.96 1.20
N VAL A 11 -11.06 -1.89 0.90
CA VAL A 11 -10.20 -2.55 1.90
C VAL A 11 -8.81 -1.93 1.83
N VAL A 12 -8.24 -1.59 2.98
CA VAL A 12 -6.83 -1.16 3.11
C VAL A 12 -6.14 -2.09 4.11
N THR A 13 -5.28 -2.97 3.61
CA THR A 13 -4.47 -3.83 4.47
C THR A 13 -3.26 -3.06 5.02
N GLY A 14 -2.87 -3.35 6.28
CA GLY A 14 -1.90 -2.52 6.99
C GLY A 14 -2.41 -1.08 7.24
N GLY A 15 -3.73 -0.89 7.31
CA GLY A 15 -4.39 0.42 7.38
C GLY A 15 -4.38 1.08 8.77
N SER A 16 -3.82 0.43 9.79
CA SER A 16 -3.81 0.97 11.16
C SER A 16 -2.77 2.06 11.40
N LYS A 17 -1.70 2.11 10.63
CA LYS A 17 -0.59 3.08 10.77
C LYS A 17 0.13 3.36 9.46
N GLY A 18 1.03 4.35 9.47
CA GLY A 18 1.90 4.70 8.36
C GLY A 18 1.16 4.95 7.06
N ILE A 19 1.72 4.46 5.95
CA ILE A 19 1.19 4.64 4.59
C ILE A 19 -0.25 4.13 4.48
N GLY A 20 -0.56 2.96 5.05
CA GLY A 20 -1.91 2.41 4.99
C GLY A 20 -2.95 3.29 5.67
N LYS A 21 -2.62 3.89 6.81
CA LYS A 21 -3.47 4.89 7.50
C LYS A 21 -3.68 6.14 6.62
N GLY A 22 -2.62 6.61 5.94
CA GLY A 22 -2.72 7.71 4.97
C GLY A 22 -3.67 7.37 3.81
N ILE A 23 -3.54 6.20 3.20
CA ILE A 23 -4.45 5.71 2.17
C ILE A 23 -5.90 5.69 2.70
N ALA A 24 -6.12 5.07 3.88
CA ALA A 24 -7.45 4.96 4.47
C ALA A 24 -8.10 6.35 4.70
N ARG A 25 -7.33 7.32 5.20
CA ARG A 25 -7.80 8.71 5.42
C ARG A 25 -8.15 9.41 4.12
N VAL A 26 -7.29 9.31 3.10
CA VAL A 26 -7.53 9.94 1.79
C VAL A 26 -8.81 9.38 1.15
N PHE A 27 -8.99 8.06 1.16
CA PHE A 27 -10.17 7.43 0.57
C PHE A 27 -11.45 7.78 1.34
N ALA A 28 -11.41 7.76 2.67
CA ALA A 28 -12.54 8.14 3.50
C ALA A 28 -12.94 9.61 3.30
N LYS A 29 -11.97 10.52 3.14
CA LYS A 29 -12.21 11.95 2.83
C LYS A 29 -12.93 12.14 1.49
N GLN A 30 -12.77 11.21 0.55
CA GLN A 30 -13.50 11.20 -0.72
C GLN A 30 -14.85 10.49 -0.64
N GLY A 31 -15.31 10.14 0.57
CA GLY A 31 -16.62 9.52 0.81
C GLY A 31 -16.67 8.01 0.59
N ALA A 32 -15.53 7.33 0.45
CA ALA A 32 -15.50 5.88 0.41
C ALA A 32 -15.77 5.28 1.81
N LYS A 33 -16.31 4.05 1.82
CA LYS A 33 -16.47 3.22 3.02
C LYS A 33 -15.22 2.36 3.17
N VAL A 34 -14.43 2.58 4.22
CA VAL A 34 -13.09 2.00 4.35
C VAL A 34 -13.05 0.91 5.42
N MET A 35 -12.75 -0.31 5.02
CA MET A 35 -12.39 -1.40 5.92
C MET A 35 -10.88 -1.37 6.17
N ILE A 36 -10.50 -1.05 7.40
CA ILE A 36 -9.12 -1.07 7.87
C ILE A 36 -8.79 -2.47 8.31
N ALA A 37 -7.70 -3.05 7.80
CA ALA A 37 -7.27 -4.38 8.17
C ALA A 37 -5.82 -4.36 8.69
N SER A 38 -5.60 -4.93 9.88
CA SER A 38 -4.27 -5.11 10.47
C SER A 38 -4.33 -6.17 11.58
N ARG A 39 -3.15 -6.61 12.05
CA ARG A 39 -3.05 -7.55 13.18
C ARG A 39 -3.34 -6.85 14.52
N GLY A 40 -2.88 -5.59 14.67
CA GLY A 40 -3.10 -4.80 15.88
C GLY A 40 -4.54 -4.30 15.94
N GLU A 41 -5.26 -4.72 16.98
CA GLU A 41 -6.68 -4.40 17.15
C GLU A 41 -6.87 -2.95 17.66
N GLU A 42 -6.04 -2.53 18.59
CA GLU A 42 -6.12 -1.21 19.24
C GLU A 42 -5.89 -0.10 18.21
N GLU A 43 -4.74 -0.10 17.53
CA GLU A 43 -4.39 0.92 16.53
C GLU A 43 -5.36 0.92 15.33
N GLY A 44 -5.86 -0.28 14.97
CA GLY A 44 -6.84 -0.40 13.90
C GLY A 44 -8.17 0.25 14.24
N ASN A 45 -8.67 0.01 15.46
CA ASN A 45 -9.89 0.64 15.98
C ASN A 45 -9.72 2.15 16.19
N GLU A 46 -8.56 2.60 16.66
CA GLU A 46 -8.24 4.04 16.79
C GLU A 46 -8.28 4.74 15.43
N THR A 47 -7.68 4.15 14.40
CA THR A 47 -7.70 4.72 13.05
C THR A 47 -9.12 4.75 12.50
N ALA A 48 -9.93 3.70 12.69
CA ALA A 48 -11.33 3.70 12.28
C ALA A 48 -12.14 4.76 13.03
N LYS A 49 -11.92 4.90 14.34
CA LYS A 49 -12.55 5.93 15.19
C LYS A 49 -12.16 7.34 14.73
N PHE A 50 -10.88 7.57 14.44
CA PHE A 50 -10.40 8.85 13.93
C PHE A 50 -11.10 9.23 12.61
N ILE A 51 -11.20 8.29 11.67
CA ILE A 51 -11.90 8.54 10.40
C ILE A 51 -13.37 8.87 10.63
N ARG A 52 -14.06 8.13 11.48
CA ARG A 52 -15.48 8.39 11.81
C ARG A 52 -15.68 9.74 12.50
N SER A 53 -14.80 10.13 13.41
CA SER A 53 -14.89 11.44 14.11
C SER A 53 -14.67 12.62 13.17
N ASN A 54 -14.07 12.40 12.00
CA ASN A 54 -13.89 13.39 10.93
C ASN A 54 -14.94 13.25 9.81
N GLY A 55 -16.05 12.58 10.07
CA GLY A 55 -17.20 12.48 9.15
C GLY A 55 -17.05 11.40 8.06
N GLY A 56 -16.01 10.59 8.08
CA GLY A 56 -15.83 9.46 7.16
C GLY A 56 -16.55 8.20 7.64
N ILE A 57 -16.57 7.17 6.79
CA ILE A 57 -17.12 5.85 7.08
C ILE A 57 -15.96 4.87 7.13
N ALA A 58 -15.69 4.27 8.29
CA ALA A 58 -14.65 3.29 8.45
C ALA A 58 -14.99 2.24 9.51
N GLU A 59 -14.60 1.00 9.26
CA GLU A 59 -14.63 -0.11 10.20
C GLU A 59 -13.26 -0.79 10.27
N PHE A 60 -13.06 -1.58 11.30
CA PHE A 60 -11.86 -2.36 11.50
C PHE A 60 -12.14 -3.86 11.43
N CYS A 61 -11.22 -4.59 10.82
CA CYS A 61 -11.16 -6.04 10.83
C CYS A 61 -9.76 -6.51 11.20
N GLN A 62 -9.62 -7.27 12.27
CA GLN A 62 -8.36 -7.92 12.57
C GLN A 62 -8.04 -8.93 11.49
N CYS A 63 -6.84 -8.82 10.90
CA CYS A 63 -6.43 -9.67 9.79
C CYS A 63 -4.92 -9.88 9.77
N ASP A 64 -4.52 -11.15 9.69
CA ASP A 64 -3.19 -11.55 9.24
C ASP A 64 -3.25 -11.80 7.74
N VAL A 65 -2.59 -10.94 6.97
CA VAL A 65 -2.61 -11.01 5.50
C VAL A 65 -1.82 -12.18 4.93
N SER A 66 -0.98 -12.86 5.73
CA SER A 66 -0.25 -14.06 5.33
C SER A 66 -1.11 -15.33 5.42
N ASP A 67 -2.24 -15.26 6.15
CA ASP A 67 -3.19 -16.36 6.32
C ASP A 67 -4.40 -16.24 5.38
N TRP A 68 -4.64 -17.30 4.62
CA TRP A 68 -5.73 -17.34 3.63
C TRP A 68 -7.12 -17.21 4.25
N GLU A 69 -7.38 -17.90 5.38
CA GLU A 69 -8.70 -17.86 6.03
C GLU A 69 -8.97 -16.47 6.62
N SER A 70 -7.93 -15.84 7.19
CA SER A 70 -8.02 -14.47 7.69
C SER A 70 -8.34 -13.46 6.58
N VAL A 71 -7.71 -13.58 5.41
CA VAL A 71 -8.01 -12.72 4.25
C VAL A 71 -9.42 -12.96 3.70
N LYS A 72 -9.89 -14.20 3.64
CA LYS A 72 -11.29 -14.50 3.28
C LYS A 72 -12.28 -13.87 4.26
N ASN A 73 -12.01 -13.97 5.56
CA ASN A 73 -12.85 -13.36 6.58
C ASN A 73 -12.90 -11.84 6.45
N LEU A 74 -11.76 -11.19 6.18
CA LEU A 74 -11.69 -9.75 5.90
C LEU A 74 -12.62 -9.34 4.76
N VAL A 75 -12.57 -10.06 3.64
CA VAL A 75 -13.41 -9.78 2.47
C VAL A 75 -14.89 -10.01 2.79
N ASN A 76 -15.24 -11.09 3.49
CA ASN A 76 -16.61 -11.37 3.90
C ASN A 76 -17.15 -10.28 4.84
N LYS A 77 -16.37 -9.88 5.85
CA LYS A 77 -16.74 -8.80 6.76
C LYS A 77 -16.93 -7.47 6.03
N THR A 78 -16.13 -7.20 4.99
CA THR A 78 -16.31 -6.01 4.17
C THR A 78 -17.64 -6.02 3.42
N VAL A 79 -18.04 -7.19 2.89
CA VAL A 79 -19.34 -7.36 2.24
C VAL A 79 -20.50 -7.19 3.22
N GLU A 80 -20.39 -7.76 4.40
CA GLU A 80 -21.41 -7.64 5.47
C GLU A 80 -21.59 -6.18 5.90
N SER A 81 -20.48 -5.45 6.10
CA SER A 81 -20.51 -4.07 6.56
C SER A 81 -20.95 -3.08 5.48
N PHE A 82 -20.50 -3.26 4.23
CA PHE A 82 -20.61 -2.22 3.20
C PHE A 82 -21.39 -2.67 1.95
N GLY A 83 -21.78 -3.93 1.87
CA GLY A 83 -22.59 -4.48 0.79
C GLY A 83 -21.78 -4.99 -0.42
N GLY A 84 -20.44 -4.89 -0.40
CA GLY A 84 -19.58 -5.32 -1.50
C GLY A 84 -18.13 -4.90 -1.33
N LEU A 85 -17.31 -5.11 -2.36
CA LEU A 85 -15.92 -4.65 -2.43
C LEU A 85 -15.65 -4.09 -3.83
N ASN A 86 -15.25 -2.82 -3.91
CA ASN A 86 -14.93 -2.13 -5.16
C ASN A 86 -13.42 -1.94 -5.35
N ILE A 87 -12.68 -1.72 -4.24
CA ILE A 87 -11.27 -1.36 -4.28
C ILE A 87 -10.51 -2.16 -3.21
N MET A 88 -9.42 -2.82 -3.61
CA MET A 88 -8.49 -3.50 -2.72
C MET A 88 -7.13 -2.78 -2.74
N CYS A 89 -6.77 -2.13 -1.63
CA CYS A 89 -5.44 -1.58 -1.40
C CYS A 89 -4.60 -2.60 -0.60
N ALA A 90 -3.82 -3.41 -1.32
CA ALA A 90 -2.91 -4.39 -0.72
C ALA A 90 -1.61 -3.67 -0.34
N ASN A 91 -1.62 -3.08 0.86
CA ASN A 91 -0.54 -2.24 1.38
C ASN A 91 0.25 -2.91 2.50
N ALA A 92 -0.31 -3.87 3.24
CA ALA A 92 0.37 -4.50 4.36
C ALA A 92 1.76 -5.01 3.98
N GLY A 93 2.74 -4.76 4.86
CA GLY A 93 4.11 -5.17 4.67
C GLY A 93 4.98 -4.87 5.88
N GLY A 94 6.14 -5.53 5.93
CA GLY A 94 7.18 -5.32 6.93
C GLY A 94 8.55 -5.19 6.26
N PHE A 95 9.48 -4.52 6.93
CA PHE A 95 10.84 -4.27 6.42
C PHE A 95 11.88 -4.36 7.54
N PRO A 96 11.97 -5.52 8.25
CA PRO A 96 13.07 -5.72 9.18
C PRO A 96 14.39 -5.51 8.46
N GLN A 97 15.44 -5.11 9.19
CA GLN A 97 16.74 -4.83 8.60
C GLN A 97 17.76 -5.84 9.14
N THR A 98 18.15 -6.80 8.31
CA THR A 98 19.13 -7.84 8.64
C THR A 98 20.05 -8.08 7.44
N LYS A 99 21.37 -8.01 7.66
CA LYS A 99 22.34 -8.29 6.60
C LYS A 99 22.26 -9.75 6.15
N ILE A 100 22.56 -10.03 4.88
CA ILE A 100 22.45 -11.37 4.29
C ILE A 100 23.20 -12.43 5.10
N ILE A 101 24.38 -12.09 5.64
CA ILE A 101 25.20 -13.04 6.42
C ILE A 101 24.54 -13.42 7.76
N ASP A 102 23.72 -12.54 8.33
CA ASP A 102 23.08 -12.72 9.62
C ASP A 102 21.59 -13.06 9.51
N MET A 103 21.05 -13.05 8.30
CA MET A 103 19.61 -13.24 8.04
C MET A 103 19.19 -14.70 8.26
N ASP A 104 18.25 -14.93 9.17
CA ASP A 104 17.64 -16.24 9.37
C ASP A 104 16.72 -16.57 8.16
N PRO A 105 16.78 -17.78 7.59
CA PRO A 105 15.87 -18.21 6.53
C PRO A 105 14.37 -18.03 6.88
N ASN A 106 13.99 -18.20 8.13
CA ASN A 106 12.61 -17.96 8.56
C ASN A 106 12.21 -16.47 8.49
N GLU A 107 13.16 -15.54 8.75
CA GLU A 107 12.91 -14.11 8.57
C GLU A 107 12.66 -13.78 7.09
N TRP A 108 13.46 -14.37 6.19
CA TRP A 108 13.23 -14.27 4.76
C TRP A 108 11.83 -14.74 4.38
N ASP A 109 11.44 -15.93 4.82
CA ASP A 109 10.13 -16.52 4.50
C ASP A 109 8.98 -15.65 5.05
N GLN A 110 9.09 -15.15 6.28
CA GLN A 110 8.10 -14.25 6.88
C GLN A 110 7.91 -12.96 6.08
N VAL A 111 9.00 -12.36 5.58
CA VAL A 111 8.93 -11.15 4.75
C VAL A 111 8.29 -11.46 3.40
N MET A 112 8.63 -12.58 2.77
CA MET A 112 8.01 -13.01 1.52
C MET A 112 6.52 -13.31 1.70
N GLU A 113 6.12 -13.94 2.79
CA GLU A 113 4.70 -14.21 3.11
C GLU A 113 3.93 -12.92 3.36
N THR A 114 4.46 -12.03 4.18
CA THR A 114 3.78 -10.79 4.56
C THR A 114 3.70 -9.79 3.42
N ASN A 115 4.76 -9.64 2.61
CA ASN A 115 4.83 -8.59 1.59
C ASN A 115 4.35 -9.07 0.21
N LEU A 116 4.73 -10.28 -0.22
CA LEU A 116 4.46 -10.76 -1.58
C LEU A 116 3.25 -11.70 -1.64
N LYS A 117 3.26 -12.79 -0.84
CA LYS A 117 2.16 -13.76 -0.82
C LYS A 117 0.84 -13.09 -0.43
N SER A 118 0.87 -12.15 0.52
CA SER A 118 -0.30 -11.39 0.95
C SER A 118 -0.98 -10.62 -0.19
N ALA A 119 -0.19 -10.00 -1.09
CA ALA A 119 -0.73 -9.32 -2.25
C ALA A 119 -1.52 -10.28 -3.16
N PHE A 120 -0.96 -11.47 -3.41
CA PHE A 120 -1.67 -12.54 -4.13
C PHE A 120 -2.95 -12.97 -3.42
N LEU A 121 -2.90 -13.20 -2.09
CA LEU A 121 -4.08 -13.63 -1.32
C LEU A 121 -5.20 -12.59 -1.35
N CYS A 122 -4.86 -11.31 -1.17
CA CYS A 122 -5.81 -10.19 -1.25
C CYS A 122 -6.48 -10.12 -2.63
N VAL A 123 -5.71 -10.22 -3.70
CA VAL A 123 -6.25 -10.23 -5.08
C VAL A 123 -7.17 -11.43 -5.28
N LYS A 124 -6.69 -12.65 -4.94
CA LYS A 124 -7.45 -13.89 -5.10
C LYS A 124 -8.80 -13.83 -4.38
N ALA A 125 -8.83 -13.35 -3.13
CA ALA A 125 -10.07 -13.24 -2.35
C ALA A 125 -11.06 -12.22 -2.94
N SER A 126 -10.57 -11.20 -3.64
CA SER A 126 -11.39 -10.11 -4.19
C SER A 126 -12.04 -10.45 -5.53
N ILE A 127 -11.49 -11.36 -6.32
CA ILE A 127 -11.95 -11.68 -7.69
C ILE A 127 -13.46 -11.98 -7.76
N PRO A 128 -14.03 -12.86 -6.90
CA PRO A 128 -15.46 -13.20 -7.02
C PRO A 128 -16.38 -11.97 -6.82
N LEU A 129 -15.95 -11.01 -5.99
CA LEU A 129 -16.73 -9.79 -5.75
C LEU A 129 -16.59 -8.80 -6.90
N PHE A 130 -15.38 -8.66 -7.45
CA PHE A 130 -15.16 -7.83 -8.64
C PHE A 130 -15.95 -8.34 -9.83
N GLU A 131 -15.96 -9.66 -10.07
CA GLU A 131 -16.78 -10.28 -11.12
C GLU A 131 -18.26 -9.98 -10.91
N LYS A 132 -18.78 -10.17 -9.69
CA LYS A 132 -20.17 -9.87 -9.34
C LYS A 132 -20.52 -8.39 -9.53
N ASN A 133 -19.58 -7.48 -9.26
CA ASN A 133 -19.76 -6.04 -9.39
C ASN A 133 -19.56 -5.52 -10.82
N GLY A 134 -19.10 -6.36 -11.76
CA GLY A 134 -18.76 -5.97 -13.13
C GLY A 134 -17.46 -5.19 -13.24
N GLY A 135 -16.58 -5.27 -12.22
CA GLY A 135 -15.26 -4.65 -12.23
C GLY A 135 -14.75 -4.28 -10.84
N GLY A 136 -13.50 -3.84 -10.77
CA GLY A 136 -12.85 -3.43 -9.54
C GLY A 136 -11.50 -2.75 -9.75
N ARG A 137 -10.88 -2.34 -8.66
CA ARG A 137 -9.55 -1.73 -8.64
C ARG A 137 -8.68 -2.41 -7.60
N VAL A 138 -7.45 -2.74 -7.98
CA VAL A 138 -6.42 -3.23 -7.07
C VAL A 138 -5.24 -2.27 -7.10
N ILE A 139 -4.80 -1.84 -5.93
CA ILE A 139 -3.64 -0.98 -5.75
C ILE A 139 -2.66 -1.68 -4.82
N LEU A 140 -1.45 -1.95 -5.31
CA LEU A 140 -0.37 -2.50 -4.51
C LEU A 140 0.50 -1.35 -3.98
N THR A 141 0.99 -1.45 -2.76
CA THR A 141 2.05 -0.60 -2.24
C THR A 141 3.38 -1.35 -2.34
N SER A 142 4.14 -1.08 -3.42
CA SER A 142 5.48 -1.61 -3.59
C SER A 142 6.50 -0.68 -2.89
N SER A 143 7.63 -0.38 -3.50
CA SER A 143 8.68 0.51 -3.01
C SER A 143 9.61 0.90 -4.15
N ILE A 144 10.38 1.98 -4.00
CA ILE A 144 11.57 2.20 -4.83
C ILE A 144 12.66 1.16 -4.50
N THR A 145 12.74 0.72 -3.23
CA THR A 145 13.69 -0.31 -2.79
C THR A 145 13.31 -1.68 -3.34
N GLY A 146 14.23 -2.29 -4.03
CA GLY A 146 14.09 -3.55 -4.75
C GLY A 146 13.94 -3.32 -6.25
N PRO A 147 12.85 -2.75 -6.74
CA PRO A 147 12.68 -2.51 -8.19
C PRO A 147 13.67 -1.51 -8.80
N VAL A 148 14.08 -0.49 -8.06
CA VAL A 148 14.92 0.61 -8.58
C VAL A 148 16.21 0.79 -7.78
N THR A 149 16.12 0.77 -6.45
CA THR A 149 17.24 0.99 -5.54
C THR A 149 17.47 -0.23 -4.65
N GLY A 150 18.58 -0.24 -3.93
CA GLY A 150 18.87 -1.23 -2.90
C GLY A 150 19.34 -0.55 -1.62
N PHE A 151 19.16 -1.23 -0.48
CA PHE A 151 19.68 -0.77 0.80
C PHE A 151 20.24 -1.98 1.59
N PRO A 152 21.42 -1.85 2.21
CA PRO A 152 22.01 -2.93 3.00
C PRO A 152 21.08 -3.40 4.13
N GLY A 153 20.86 -4.71 4.22
CA GLY A 153 19.97 -5.33 5.20
C GLY A 153 18.52 -5.52 4.72
N TRP A 154 18.18 -5.10 3.50
CA TRP A 154 16.83 -5.26 2.94
C TRP A 154 16.77 -6.19 1.72
N ALA A 155 17.58 -7.25 1.69
CA ALA A 155 17.59 -8.19 0.57
C ALA A 155 16.24 -8.88 0.37
N HIS A 156 15.64 -9.42 1.44
CA HIS A 156 14.30 -10.04 1.43
C HIS A 156 13.18 -9.02 1.12
N TYR A 157 13.26 -7.83 1.71
CA TYR A 157 12.32 -6.75 1.43
C TYR A 157 12.36 -6.36 -0.06
N GLY A 158 13.56 -6.07 -0.58
CA GLY A 158 13.76 -5.72 -1.99
C GLY A 158 13.27 -6.81 -2.93
N ALA A 159 13.56 -8.08 -2.63
CA ALA A 159 13.07 -9.22 -3.39
C ALA A 159 11.52 -9.28 -3.38
N SER A 160 10.90 -9.08 -2.21
CA SER A 160 9.44 -9.10 -2.07
C SER A 160 8.76 -7.99 -2.86
N LYS A 161 9.32 -6.76 -2.83
CA LYS A 161 8.77 -5.59 -3.53
C LYS A 161 8.97 -5.65 -5.04
N SER A 162 10.09 -6.19 -5.51
CA SER A 162 10.31 -6.53 -6.92
C SER A 162 9.38 -7.63 -7.39
N GLY A 163 9.18 -8.66 -6.56
CA GLY A 163 8.25 -9.76 -6.83
C GLY A 163 6.80 -9.29 -7.00
N GLN A 164 6.37 -8.27 -6.24
CA GLN A 164 5.05 -7.65 -6.44
C GLN A 164 4.88 -7.07 -7.85
N LEU A 165 5.93 -6.47 -8.45
CA LEU A 165 5.86 -5.92 -9.80
C LEU A 165 5.82 -7.03 -10.87
N GLY A 166 6.50 -8.16 -10.64
CA GLY A 166 6.37 -9.34 -11.48
C GLY A 166 4.96 -9.92 -11.43
N PHE A 167 4.40 -10.09 -10.23
CA PHE A 167 3.01 -10.51 -10.01
C PHE A 167 2.01 -9.57 -10.68
N LEU A 168 2.16 -8.27 -10.48
CA LEU A 168 1.32 -7.22 -11.04
C LEU A 168 1.14 -7.36 -12.56
N LYS A 169 2.22 -7.62 -13.31
CA LYS A 169 2.19 -7.73 -14.78
C LYS A 169 1.33 -8.89 -15.24
N THR A 170 1.52 -10.07 -14.66
CA THR A 170 0.73 -11.25 -15.02
C THR A 170 -0.71 -11.12 -14.54
N ALA A 171 -0.92 -10.66 -13.30
CA ALA A 171 -2.24 -10.45 -12.74
C ALA A 171 -3.07 -9.43 -13.54
N SER A 172 -2.45 -8.39 -14.12
CA SER A 172 -3.16 -7.41 -14.95
C SER A 172 -3.81 -8.02 -16.18
N MET A 173 -3.18 -9.02 -16.78
CA MET A 173 -3.75 -9.76 -17.91
C MET A 173 -4.89 -10.68 -17.47
N GLU A 174 -4.70 -11.46 -16.39
CA GLU A 174 -5.71 -12.39 -15.91
C GLU A 174 -6.96 -11.70 -15.36
N LEU A 175 -6.80 -10.51 -14.77
CA LEU A 175 -7.89 -9.72 -14.18
C LEU A 175 -8.68 -8.93 -15.21
N SER A 176 -8.16 -8.72 -16.42
CA SER A 176 -8.80 -7.93 -17.47
C SER A 176 -10.19 -8.47 -17.87
N LYS A 177 -10.35 -9.78 -17.89
CA LYS A 177 -11.65 -10.43 -18.19
C LYS A 177 -12.75 -10.11 -17.18
N TYR A 178 -12.38 -9.68 -15.97
CA TYR A 178 -13.31 -9.25 -14.93
C TYR A 178 -13.46 -7.71 -14.88
N ASN A 179 -12.93 -6.98 -15.86
CA ASN A 179 -12.90 -5.51 -15.87
C ASN A 179 -12.22 -4.91 -14.60
N VAL A 180 -11.15 -5.57 -14.16
CA VAL A 180 -10.37 -5.15 -12.99
C VAL A 180 -9.03 -4.61 -13.45
N THR A 181 -8.64 -3.43 -12.98
CA THR A 181 -7.28 -2.93 -13.13
C THR A 181 -6.46 -3.20 -11.86
N ILE A 182 -5.19 -3.51 -12.04
CA ILE A 182 -4.22 -3.65 -10.95
C ILE A 182 -2.99 -2.79 -11.26
N ASN A 183 -2.63 -1.90 -10.32
CA ASN A 183 -1.50 -1.00 -10.44
C ASN A 183 -0.73 -0.91 -9.12
N ALA A 184 0.46 -0.33 -9.12
CA ALA A 184 1.26 -0.17 -7.92
C ALA A 184 1.74 1.26 -7.71
N VAL A 185 1.74 1.71 -6.47
CA VAL A 185 2.46 2.89 -6.02
C VAL A 185 3.81 2.43 -5.45
N MET A 186 4.87 3.16 -5.77
CA MET A 186 6.24 2.91 -5.32
C MET A 186 6.72 4.10 -4.48
N PRO A 187 6.54 4.05 -3.15
CA PRO A 187 6.99 5.10 -2.26
C PRO A 187 8.52 5.19 -2.18
N GLY A 188 9.03 6.43 -2.09
CA GLY A 188 10.35 6.72 -1.56
C GLY A 188 10.32 6.86 -0.03
N ASN A 189 11.13 7.78 0.51
CA ASN A 189 11.18 8.07 1.93
C ASN A 189 9.94 8.86 2.37
N ILE A 190 9.04 8.19 3.09
CA ILE A 190 7.76 8.74 3.57
C ILE A 190 7.82 8.84 5.11
N TYR A 191 7.45 10.00 5.64
CA TYR A 191 7.32 10.19 7.08
C TYR A 191 6.17 9.35 7.65
N THR A 192 6.49 8.49 8.60
CA THR A 192 5.53 7.65 9.32
C THR A 192 5.81 7.71 10.81
N GLU A 193 4.85 7.28 11.62
CA GLU A 193 5.00 7.25 13.08
C GLU A 193 6.26 6.45 13.53
N GLY A 194 6.64 5.41 12.79
CA GLY A 194 7.83 4.61 13.07
C GLY A 194 9.16 5.33 12.80
N LEU A 195 9.16 6.44 12.06
CA LEU A 195 10.36 7.27 11.85
C LEU A 195 10.52 8.36 12.89
N SER A 196 9.47 8.76 13.60
CA SER A 196 9.53 9.83 14.61
C SER A 196 10.55 9.57 15.71
N ASP A 197 10.78 8.30 16.05
CA ASP A 197 11.67 7.88 17.14
C ASP A 197 13.16 7.90 16.74
N LEU A 198 13.49 8.09 15.45
CA LEU A 198 14.87 8.07 14.95
C LEU A 198 15.61 9.41 15.15
N GLY A 199 14.92 10.46 15.60
CA GLY A 199 15.46 11.78 15.87
C GLY A 199 15.52 12.69 14.65
N GLN A 200 15.50 14.01 14.92
CA GLN A 200 15.39 15.05 13.90
C GLN A 200 16.59 15.08 12.94
N GLU A 201 17.79 14.89 13.42
CA GLU A 201 19.02 14.88 12.61
C GLU A 201 18.99 13.77 11.54
N TYR A 202 18.46 12.60 11.89
CA TYR A 202 18.28 11.52 10.93
C TYR A 202 17.24 11.86 9.85
N LEU A 203 16.11 12.45 10.27
CA LEU A 203 15.05 12.89 9.34
C LEU A 203 15.55 13.97 8.38
N ASP A 204 16.33 14.93 8.89
CA ASP A 204 16.94 16.02 8.09
C ASP A 204 17.93 15.43 7.07
N THR A 205 18.74 14.44 7.46
CA THR A 205 19.66 13.76 6.55
C THR A 205 18.90 13.01 5.45
N MET A 206 17.81 12.33 5.79
CA MET A 206 16.95 11.69 4.81
C MET A 206 16.34 12.72 3.84
N ALA A 207 15.82 13.82 4.36
CA ALA A 207 15.21 14.89 3.56
C ALA A 207 16.24 15.57 2.63
N ALA A 208 17.47 15.77 3.10
CA ALA A 208 18.56 16.35 2.31
C ALA A 208 18.91 15.51 1.08
N SER A 209 18.72 14.20 1.14
CA SER A 209 18.96 13.27 0.02
C SER A 209 17.88 13.29 -1.06
N ILE A 210 16.79 14.03 -0.87
CA ILE A 210 15.64 14.10 -1.78
C ILE A 210 15.66 15.47 -2.49
N PRO A 211 15.50 15.56 -3.81
CA PRO A 211 15.44 16.81 -4.54
C PRO A 211 14.42 17.82 -3.99
N LEU A 212 13.23 17.38 -3.59
CA LEU A 212 12.21 18.23 -2.96
C LEU A 212 12.54 18.64 -1.51
N LYS A 213 13.70 18.23 -0.95
CA LYS A 213 14.21 18.60 0.38
C LYS A 213 13.23 18.34 1.53
N ARG A 214 12.34 17.40 1.38
CA ARG A 214 11.42 16.92 2.43
C ARG A 214 11.13 15.43 2.27
N LEU A 215 10.74 14.79 3.36
CA LEU A 215 10.09 13.49 3.29
C LEU A 215 8.70 13.64 2.67
N GLY A 216 8.23 12.59 1.99
CA GLY A 216 6.83 12.52 1.59
C GLY A 216 5.92 12.33 2.81
N GLU A 217 4.67 12.71 2.68
CA GLU A 217 3.62 12.44 3.66
C GLU A 217 2.87 11.17 3.26
N VAL A 218 2.24 10.51 4.23
CA VAL A 218 1.46 9.29 3.97
C VAL A 218 0.30 9.56 3.02
N GLU A 219 -0.22 10.79 3.01
CA GLU A 219 -1.25 11.25 2.09
C GLU A 219 -0.75 11.43 0.65
N ASP A 220 0.54 11.67 0.41
CA ASP A 220 1.12 11.71 -0.95
C ASP A 220 0.92 10.34 -1.62
N ILE A 221 1.13 9.26 -0.87
CA ILE A 221 0.89 7.90 -1.34
C ILE A 221 -0.61 7.60 -1.47
N GLY A 222 -1.41 8.08 -0.52
CA GLY A 222 -2.87 7.96 -0.56
C GLY A 222 -3.48 8.61 -1.80
N ASN A 223 -2.96 9.77 -2.21
CA ASN A 223 -3.41 10.50 -3.41
C ASN A 223 -3.04 9.75 -4.71
N ALA A 224 -1.85 9.15 -4.79
CA ALA A 224 -1.46 8.33 -5.94
C ALA A 224 -2.32 7.04 -6.03
N ALA A 225 -2.61 6.41 -4.89
CA ALA A 225 -3.53 5.27 -4.83
C ALA A 225 -4.95 5.67 -5.26
N LEU A 226 -5.43 6.83 -4.84
CA LEU A 226 -6.72 7.39 -5.24
C LEU A 226 -6.82 7.63 -6.75
N PHE A 227 -5.75 8.11 -7.38
CA PHE A 227 -5.67 8.25 -8.83
C PHE A 227 -5.95 6.92 -9.54
N PHE A 228 -5.27 5.83 -9.13
CA PHE A 228 -5.50 4.50 -9.71
C PHE A 228 -6.91 3.94 -9.41
N ALA A 229 -7.53 4.35 -8.31
CA ALA A 229 -8.87 3.95 -7.94
C ALA A 229 -9.97 4.64 -8.77
N ALA A 230 -9.68 5.80 -9.36
CA ALA A 230 -10.64 6.59 -10.11
C ALA A 230 -11.11 5.86 -11.38
N LYS A 231 -12.36 6.17 -11.81
CA LYS A 231 -12.93 5.61 -13.03
C LYS A 231 -12.10 5.98 -14.28
N GLU A 232 -11.56 7.19 -14.29
CA GLU A 232 -10.76 7.75 -15.39
C GLU A 232 -9.42 7.03 -15.56
N ALA A 233 -8.92 6.33 -14.55
CA ALA A 233 -7.76 5.46 -14.64
C ALA A 233 -8.12 4.04 -15.15
N GLY A 234 -9.35 3.81 -15.63
CA GLY A 234 -9.84 2.50 -16.05
C GLY A 234 -9.13 1.89 -17.26
N TYR A 235 -8.29 2.65 -17.98
CA TYR A 235 -7.45 2.15 -19.07
C TYR A 235 -5.99 1.99 -18.67
N ILE A 236 -5.68 2.17 -17.36
CA ILE A 236 -4.34 2.01 -16.79
C ILE A 236 -4.33 0.71 -15.98
N THR A 237 -3.58 -0.29 -16.44
CA THR A 237 -3.38 -1.54 -15.70
C THR A 237 -1.96 -2.07 -15.90
N GLY A 238 -1.42 -2.79 -14.91
CA GLY A 238 -0.05 -3.31 -14.94
C GLY A 238 1.03 -2.22 -14.82
N GLN A 239 0.67 -1.01 -14.36
CA GLN A 239 1.56 0.14 -14.31
C GLN A 239 1.99 0.48 -12.88
N THR A 240 3.06 1.29 -12.78
CA THR A 240 3.60 1.77 -11.52
C THR A 240 3.74 3.28 -11.55
N ILE A 241 3.53 3.93 -10.39
CA ILE A 241 3.88 5.34 -10.17
C ILE A 241 4.87 5.42 -9.01
N ILE A 242 6.01 6.05 -9.24
CA ILE A 242 6.98 6.39 -8.19
C ILE A 242 6.53 7.70 -7.54
N VAL A 243 6.52 7.72 -6.21
CA VAL A 243 6.16 8.88 -5.38
C VAL A 243 7.23 9.04 -4.32
N ASP A 244 8.29 9.77 -4.66
CA ASP A 244 9.53 9.81 -3.91
C ASP A 244 10.20 11.20 -3.82
N GLY A 245 9.54 12.24 -4.32
CA GLY A 245 10.11 13.60 -4.35
C GLY A 245 11.34 13.74 -5.26
N GLY A 246 11.53 12.80 -6.20
CA GLY A 246 12.68 12.75 -7.10
C GLY A 246 13.88 12.00 -6.50
N GLN A 247 13.72 11.28 -5.39
CA GLN A 247 14.81 10.61 -4.67
C GLN A 247 15.69 9.71 -5.55
N ILE A 248 15.12 9.06 -6.56
CA ILE A 248 15.84 8.13 -7.45
C ILE A 248 16.45 8.80 -8.69
N ILE A 249 16.28 10.12 -8.87
CA ILE A 249 16.68 10.80 -10.11
C ILE A 249 18.14 11.26 -10.10
N PRO A 250 18.70 11.78 -8.98
CA PRO A 250 20.07 12.29 -9.00
C PRO A 250 21.09 11.19 -9.30
N GLU A 251 22.02 11.48 -10.21
CA GLU A 251 23.13 10.59 -10.59
C GLU A 251 24.15 10.44 -9.45
N SER A 252 24.29 11.49 -8.61
CA SER A 252 25.24 11.53 -7.50
C SER A 252 24.75 12.46 -6.38
N LEU A 253 25.42 12.40 -5.21
CA LEU A 253 25.18 13.35 -4.12
C LEU A 253 25.52 14.79 -4.54
N GLU A 254 26.59 14.98 -5.33
CA GLU A 254 26.99 16.28 -5.88
C GLU A 254 25.84 16.91 -6.70
N ALA A 255 25.14 16.11 -7.51
CA ALA A 255 23.97 16.60 -8.25
C ALA A 255 22.82 17.08 -7.36
N ILE A 256 22.74 16.62 -6.11
CA ILE A 256 21.77 17.10 -5.11
C ILE A 256 22.25 18.41 -4.46
N GLU A 257 23.55 18.60 -4.32
CA GLU A 257 24.14 19.80 -3.71
C GLU A 257 24.04 21.03 -4.62
N GLU A 258 23.92 20.82 -5.96
CA GLU A 258 23.79 21.87 -6.97
C GLU A 258 22.36 22.49 -7.05
N ILE A 259 21.39 21.92 -6.33
CA ILE A 259 20.00 22.39 -6.28
C ILE A 259 19.63 22.90 -4.88
#